data_73c096924a0b6d1e5fdc75a6959203cf
#
_entry.id   73c096924a0b6d1e5fdc75a6959203cf
#
_cell.length_a   1.000
_cell.length_b   1.000
_cell.length_c   1.000
_cell.angle_alpha   90.00
_cell.angle_beta   90.00
_cell.angle_gamma   90.00
#
_symmetry.space_group_name_H-M   'P 1'
#
loop_
_entity.id
_entity.type
_entity.pdbx_description
1 polymer ?
#
loop_
_entity_poly.entity_id
_entity_poly.type
_entity_poly.pdbx_seq_one_letter_code
_entity_poly.pdbx_strand_id
1 'polypeptide(L)'
;MMLTPYRLGALLLTLLVLPVMPSVPALAAPAAVAGRGHTAAQISDFLNGFYGDHGPSVQDRENRISQILKERQQVSEEVDVLLCSLEEPQEITIGPVTVAKAASVGWATVTTHWTSGATDTFTAYVRLDSDPIRLDDVICAG
;
A
#
# COMPACT_ATOMS: atom_id res chain seq x y z
N MET A 1 -25.02 -51.13 82.52
CA MET A 1 -26.12 -50.20 82.50
C MET A 1 -25.59 -48.81 82.27
N MET A 2 -25.61 -48.34 81.07
CA MET A 2 -25.57 -46.91 80.77
C MET A 2 -25.76 -46.73 79.25
N LEU A 3 -26.91 -46.13 78.88
CA LEU A 3 -27.27 -45.81 77.56
C LEU A 3 -26.58 -44.61 77.07
N THR A 4 -25.92 -44.71 75.92
CA THR A 4 -25.29 -43.58 75.21
C THR A 4 -26.28 -43.14 74.09
N PRO A 5 -26.66 -41.86 74.01
CA PRO A 5 -27.55 -41.40 72.95
C PRO A 5 -26.74 -41.10 71.66
N TYR A 6 -27.27 -41.64 70.57
CA TYR A 6 -26.81 -41.33 69.20
C TYR A 6 -27.10 -39.86 68.86
N ARG A 7 -26.08 -39.11 68.45
CA ARG A 7 -26.25 -37.81 67.84
C ARG A 7 -26.34 -37.98 66.34
N LEU A 8 -27.54 -37.75 65.77
CA LEU A 8 -27.74 -37.59 64.37
C LEU A 8 -27.05 -36.28 63.88
N GLY A 9 -25.98 -36.39 63.10
CA GLY A 9 -25.41 -35.28 62.37
C GLY A 9 -26.17 -35.06 61.06
N ALA A 10 -26.89 -33.96 60.99
CA ALA A 10 -27.53 -33.55 59.77
C ALA A 10 -26.48 -33.07 58.76
N LEU A 11 -26.31 -33.79 57.66
CA LEU A 11 -25.50 -33.39 56.53
C LEU A 11 -26.25 -32.32 55.72
N LEU A 12 -25.88 -31.07 55.89
CA LEU A 12 -26.35 -29.98 55.02
C LEU A 12 -25.59 -30.07 53.69
N LEU A 13 -26.29 -30.56 52.64
CA LEU A 13 -25.83 -30.54 51.28
C LEU A 13 -26.06 -29.12 50.72
N THR A 14 -25.06 -28.28 50.75
CA THR A 14 -25.11 -26.98 50.06
C THR A 14 -24.88 -27.21 48.57
N LEU A 15 -26.00 -27.12 47.82
CA LEU A 15 -26.00 -27.10 46.34
C LEU A 15 -25.33 -25.77 45.89
N LEU A 16 -24.11 -25.84 45.41
CA LEU A 16 -23.44 -24.69 44.76
C LEU A 16 -24.03 -24.55 43.34
N VAL A 17 -25.01 -23.65 43.18
CA VAL A 17 -25.49 -23.25 41.85
C VAL A 17 -24.50 -22.32 41.25
N LEU A 18 -23.64 -22.80 40.32
CA LEU A 18 -22.77 -21.98 39.49
C LEU A 18 -23.62 -21.28 38.43
N PRO A 19 -23.58 -19.94 38.30
CA PRO A 19 -24.24 -19.26 37.20
C PRO A 19 -23.54 -19.63 35.89
N VAL A 20 -24.26 -20.33 35.02
CA VAL A 20 -23.84 -20.54 33.62
C VAL A 20 -23.99 -19.20 32.93
N MET A 21 -22.90 -18.50 32.73
CA MET A 21 -22.84 -17.31 31.86
C MET A 21 -22.99 -17.76 30.40
N PRO A 22 -23.98 -17.26 29.65
CA PRO A 22 -24.06 -17.52 28.22
C PRO A 22 -22.88 -16.84 27.57
N SER A 23 -21.96 -17.64 26.98
CA SER A 23 -20.92 -17.15 26.09
C SER A 23 -21.60 -16.61 24.85
N VAL A 24 -21.69 -15.28 24.73
CA VAL A 24 -22.09 -14.64 23.48
C VAL A 24 -20.97 -14.90 22.49
N PRO A 25 -21.20 -15.56 21.35
CA PRO A 25 -20.18 -15.67 20.32
C PRO A 25 -19.86 -14.25 19.86
N ALA A 26 -18.61 -13.82 20.07
CA ALA A 26 -18.12 -12.60 19.47
C ALA A 26 -18.27 -12.77 17.95
N LEU A 27 -19.19 -12.01 17.33
CA LEU A 27 -19.24 -11.86 15.89
C LEU A 27 -17.87 -11.29 15.49
N ALA A 28 -17.02 -12.14 14.93
CA ALA A 28 -15.80 -11.70 14.31
C ALA A 28 -16.22 -10.67 13.26
N ALA A 29 -15.75 -9.42 13.42
CA ALA A 29 -15.89 -8.41 12.39
C ALA A 29 -15.34 -9.02 11.08
N PRO A 30 -16.07 -8.91 9.94
CA PRO A 30 -15.54 -9.41 8.68
C PRO A 30 -14.17 -8.81 8.49
N ALA A 31 -13.15 -9.67 8.35
CA ALA A 31 -11.83 -9.22 7.98
C ALA A 31 -12.01 -8.36 6.73
N ALA A 32 -11.61 -7.07 6.82
CA ALA A 32 -11.63 -6.20 5.66
C ALA A 32 -10.87 -6.95 4.58
N VAL A 33 -11.55 -7.29 3.48
CA VAL A 33 -10.90 -7.92 2.33
C VAL A 33 -9.85 -6.92 1.92
N ALA A 34 -8.57 -7.23 2.19
CA ALA A 34 -7.46 -6.41 1.74
C ALA A 34 -7.65 -6.25 0.24
N GLY A 35 -7.94 -5.02 -0.20
CA GLY A 35 -8.29 -4.75 -1.58
C GLY A 35 -7.19 -5.30 -2.45
N ARG A 36 -7.53 -6.13 -3.43
CA ARG A 36 -6.56 -6.65 -4.38
C ARG A 36 -5.93 -5.48 -5.09
N GLY A 37 -4.61 -5.33 -4.93
CA GLY A 37 -3.84 -4.29 -5.59
C GLY A 37 -3.18 -3.30 -4.63
N HIS A 38 -2.25 -2.53 -5.18
CA HIS A 38 -1.49 -1.54 -4.43
C HIS A 38 -2.38 -0.40 -3.92
N THR A 39 -2.11 0.05 -2.71
CA THR A 39 -2.77 1.22 -2.10
C THR A 39 -2.13 2.52 -2.57
N ALA A 40 -2.83 3.64 -2.38
CA ALA A 40 -2.28 4.98 -2.66
C ALA A 40 -0.97 5.24 -1.89
N ALA A 41 -0.88 4.80 -0.63
CA ALA A 41 0.33 4.93 0.17
C ALA A 41 1.50 4.12 -0.43
N GLN A 42 1.27 2.86 -0.81
CA GLN A 42 2.31 2.03 -1.44
C GLN A 42 2.79 2.61 -2.78
N ILE A 43 1.88 3.17 -3.57
CA ILE A 43 2.23 3.84 -4.83
C ILE A 43 3.03 5.11 -4.56
N SER A 44 2.63 5.92 -3.57
CA SER A 44 3.37 7.11 -3.17
C SER A 44 4.79 6.77 -2.72
N ASP A 45 4.96 5.79 -1.84
CA ASP A 45 6.26 5.32 -1.38
C ASP A 45 7.12 4.81 -2.55
N PHE A 46 6.50 4.05 -3.47
CA PHE A 46 7.17 3.57 -4.67
C PHE A 46 7.66 4.73 -5.55
N LEU A 47 6.80 5.70 -5.89
CA LEU A 47 7.16 6.81 -6.77
C LEU A 47 8.22 7.72 -6.15
N ASN A 48 8.13 8.01 -4.85
CA ASN A 48 9.16 8.78 -4.16
C ASN A 48 10.51 8.03 -4.16
N GLY A 49 10.51 6.73 -3.89
CA GLY A 49 11.73 5.93 -3.94
C GLY A 49 12.29 5.73 -5.35
N PHE A 50 11.41 5.65 -6.36
CA PHE A 50 11.79 5.47 -7.76
C PHE A 50 12.42 6.73 -8.36
N TYR A 51 11.78 7.88 -8.19
CA TYR A 51 12.29 9.13 -8.76
C TYR A 51 13.39 9.76 -7.91
N GLY A 52 13.34 9.63 -6.58
CA GLY A 52 14.26 10.34 -5.69
C GLY A 52 14.26 11.84 -5.97
N ASP A 53 15.40 12.48 -5.79
CA ASP A 53 15.53 13.94 -6.02
C ASP A 53 15.87 14.27 -7.47
N HIS A 54 16.56 13.37 -8.19
CA HIS A 54 17.17 13.67 -9.50
C HIS A 54 16.74 12.72 -10.62
N GLY A 55 15.87 11.80 -10.35
CA GLY A 55 15.38 10.80 -11.29
C GLY A 55 15.84 9.38 -10.98
N PRO A 56 15.27 8.38 -11.69
CA PRO A 56 15.48 6.97 -11.39
C PRO A 56 16.93 6.54 -11.68
N SER A 57 17.47 5.70 -10.79
CA SER A 57 18.77 5.06 -10.98
C SER A 57 18.78 4.13 -12.20
N VAL A 58 19.97 3.77 -12.67
CA VAL A 58 20.14 2.77 -13.76
C VAL A 58 19.42 1.47 -13.40
N GLN A 59 19.56 1.01 -12.16
CA GLN A 59 18.93 -0.22 -11.68
C GLN A 59 17.40 -0.11 -11.66
N ASP A 60 16.83 1.03 -11.27
CA ASP A 60 15.38 1.25 -11.30
C ASP A 60 14.84 1.27 -12.72
N ARG A 61 15.56 1.88 -13.65
CA ARG A 61 15.25 1.90 -15.09
C ARG A 61 15.21 0.49 -15.70
N GLU A 62 16.05 -0.40 -15.21
CA GLU A 62 16.10 -1.78 -15.71
C GLU A 62 15.03 -2.68 -15.08
N ASN A 63 14.77 -2.53 -13.78
CA ASN A 63 14.03 -3.51 -13.01
C ASN A 63 12.65 -3.07 -12.55
N ARG A 64 12.37 -1.76 -12.53
CA ARG A 64 11.16 -1.21 -11.91
C ARG A 64 10.23 -0.47 -12.87
N ILE A 65 10.40 -0.66 -14.17
CA ILE A 65 9.51 -0.11 -15.19
C ILE A 65 8.89 -1.20 -16.06
N SER A 66 7.78 -0.88 -16.72
CA SER A 66 7.10 -1.79 -17.65
C SER A 66 7.94 -2.05 -18.92
N GLN A 67 7.65 -3.14 -19.60
CA GLN A 67 8.27 -3.44 -20.89
C GLN A 67 7.98 -2.35 -21.94
N ILE A 68 6.78 -1.80 -21.92
CA ILE A 68 6.37 -0.73 -22.83
C ILE A 68 7.23 0.53 -22.64
N LEU A 69 7.51 0.91 -21.40
CA LEU A 69 8.41 2.04 -21.12
C LEU A 69 9.84 1.79 -21.55
N LYS A 70 10.32 0.55 -21.39
CA LYS A 70 11.65 0.15 -21.87
C LYS A 70 11.76 0.29 -23.38
N GLU A 71 10.77 -0.21 -24.11
CA GLU A 71 10.72 -0.12 -25.57
C GLU A 71 10.62 1.33 -26.05
N ARG A 72 9.77 2.14 -25.38
CA ARG A 72 9.67 3.57 -25.68
C ARG A 72 11.00 4.31 -25.44
N GLN A 73 11.70 4.01 -24.37
CA GLN A 73 13.01 4.61 -24.09
C GLN A 73 14.07 4.24 -25.14
N GLN A 74 14.02 2.99 -25.67
CA GLN A 74 14.97 2.54 -26.69
C GLN A 74 14.82 3.26 -28.02
N VAL A 75 13.61 3.69 -28.37
CA VAL A 75 13.31 4.40 -29.63
C VAL A 75 13.29 5.92 -29.47
N SER A 76 13.37 6.42 -28.25
CA SER A 76 13.38 7.85 -27.94
C SER A 76 14.83 8.32 -27.72
N GLU A 77 15.40 8.97 -28.74
CA GLU A 77 16.77 9.48 -28.66
C GLU A 77 16.83 10.92 -28.11
N GLU A 78 15.73 11.65 -28.23
CA GLU A 78 15.66 13.09 -27.94
C GLU A 78 15.08 13.42 -26.55
N VAL A 79 14.49 12.45 -25.85
CA VAL A 79 13.82 12.66 -24.55
C VAL A 79 13.98 11.43 -23.68
N ASP A 80 14.35 11.64 -22.44
CA ASP A 80 14.16 10.62 -21.40
C ASP A 80 12.66 10.47 -21.10
N VAL A 81 12.06 9.37 -21.50
CA VAL A 81 10.62 9.13 -21.37
C VAL A 81 10.14 9.05 -19.93
N LEU A 82 11.03 8.79 -18.97
CA LEU A 82 10.71 8.71 -17.54
C LEU A 82 10.69 10.09 -16.87
N LEU A 83 11.38 11.07 -17.44
CA LEU A 83 11.50 12.43 -16.91
C LEU A 83 10.87 13.47 -17.84
N CYS A 84 10.45 13.07 -19.04
CA CYS A 84 9.94 13.96 -20.08
C CYS A 84 10.94 15.09 -20.46
N SER A 85 12.22 14.85 -20.25
CA SER A 85 13.32 15.79 -20.50
C SER A 85 14.62 15.05 -20.78
N LEU A 86 15.59 15.70 -21.42
CA LEU A 86 16.97 15.22 -21.51
C LEU A 86 17.84 15.72 -20.34
N GLU A 87 17.38 16.75 -19.66
CA GLU A 87 18.12 17.34 -18.55
C GLU A 87 17.78 16.62 -17.24
N GLU A 88 18.77 16.53 -16.35
CA GLU A 88 18.56 16.05 -14.99
C GLU A 88 17.94 17.16 -14.15
N PRO A 89 16.81 16.92 -13.48
CA PRO A 89 16.19 17.91 -12.62
C PRO A 89 17.02 18.13 -11.34
N GLN A 90 16.89 19.32 -10.78
CA GLN A 90 17.50 19.67 -9.50
C GLN A 90 16.74 19.04 -8.32
N GLU A 91 15.43 18.94 -8.46
CA GLU A 91 14.55 18.35 -7.48
C GLU A 91 13.31 17.75 -8.17
N ILE A 92 12.79 16.67 -7.63
CA ILE A 92 11.53 16.05 -8.06
C ILE A 92 10.58 15.97 -6.87
N THR A 93 9.33 16.37 -7.07
CA THR A 93 8.28 16.23 -6.09
C THR A 93 7.12 15.39 -6.63
N ILE A 94 6.61 14.48 -5.79
CA ILE A 94 5.47 13.61 -6.12
C ILE A 94 4.22 14.18 -5.47
N GLY A 95 3.22 14.45 -6.29
CA GLY A 95 1.90 14.90 -5.83
C GLY A 95 1.08 13.78 -5.19
N PRO A 96 -0.13 14.10 -4.71
CA PRO A 96 -1.05 13.11 -4.17
C PRO A 96 -1.38 12.02 -5.17
N VAL A 97 -1.41 10.76 -4.68
CA VAL A 97 -1.75 9.60 -5.50
C VAL A 97 -3.27 9.45 -5.57
N THR A 98 -3.77 9.31 -6.79
CA THR A 98 -5.16 8.91 -7.07
C THR A 98 -5.19 7.44 -7.48
N VAL A 99 -6.18 6.69 -6.99
CA VAL A 99 -6.38 5.27 -7.30
C VAL A 99 -7.75 5.06 -7.93
N ALA A 100 -7.77 4.51 -9.13
CA ALA A 100 -8.96 4.08 -9.84
C ALA A 100 -9.03 2.54 -9.86
N LYS A 101 -9.66 1.96 -8.85
CA LYS A 101 -9.76 0.49 -8.70
C LYS A 101 -10.43 -0.20 -9.89
N ALA A 102 -11.46 0.41 -10.45
CA ALA A 102 -12.17 -0.13 -11.62
C ALA A 102 -11.28 -0.20 -12.88
N ALA A 103 -10.31 0.71 -13.00
CA ALA A 103 -9.34 0.72 -14.09
C ALA A 103 -8.04 -0.03 -13.72
N SER A 104 -7.92 -0.55 -12.50
CA SER A 104 -6.71 -1.18 -11.97
C SER A 104 -5.46 -0.32 -12.10
N VAL A 105 -5.58 0.99 -11.91
CA VAL A 105 -4.48 1.95 -12.05
C VAL A 105 -4.47 2.97 -10.92
N GLY A 106 -3.27 3.39 -10.53
CA GLY A 106 -3.03 4.56 -9.70
C GLY A 106 -2.06 5.50 -10.38
N TRP A 107 -2.11 6.79 -10.08
CA TRP A 107 -1.23 7.78 -10.67
C TRP A 107 -0.98 8.96 -9.74
N ALA A 108 0.10 9.66 -10.02
CA ALA A 108 0.41 10.94 -9.41
C ALA A 108 1.00 11.89 -10.45
N THR A 109 0.81 13.18 -10.22
CA THR A 109 1.57 14.21 -10.92
C THR A 109 2.98 14.28 -10.34
N VAL A 110 3.96 14.20 -11.19
CA VAL A 110 5.37 14.41 -10.87
C VAL A 110 5.76 15.81 -11.32
N THR A 111 6.36 16.59 -10.45
CA THR A 111 6.88 17.92 -10.76
C THR A 111 8.39 17.90 -10.72
N THR A 112 9.01 18.33 -11.80
CA THR A 112 10.46 18.52 -11.90
C THR A 112 10.81 19.99 -11.74
N HIS A 113 11.82 20.29 -10.95
CA HIS A 113 12.33 21.62 -10.69
C HIS A 113 13.71 21.76 -11.33
N TRP A 114 13.87 22.78 -12.13
CA TRP A 114 15.11 23.04 -12.89
C TRP A 114 15.97 24.12 -12.24
N THR A 115 17.26 24.09 -12.52
CA THR A 115 18.23 25.10 -12.04
C THR A 115 17.84 26.53 -12.43
N SER A 116 17.13 26.69 -13.55
CA SER A 116 16.59 27.97 -13.99
C SER A 116 15.47 28.55 -13.11
N GLY A 117 14.91 27.76 -12.17
CA GLY A 117 13.72 28.07 -11.40
C GLY A 117 12.42 27.71 -12.12
N ALA A 118 12.48 27.18 -13.34
CA ALA A 118 11.32 26.66 -14.04
C ALA A 118 10.88 25.31 -13.46
N THR A 119 9.62 24.94 -13.69
CA THR A 119 9.05 23.64 -13.33
C THR A 119 8.32 23.05 -14.49
N ASP A 120 8.42 21.74 -14.66
CA ASP A 120 7.58 20.96 -15.57
C ASP A 120 6.83 19.88 -14.82
N THR A 121 5.79 19.36 -15.43
CA THR A 121 4.97 18.30 -14.83
C THR A 121 4.70 17.18 -15.82
N PHE A 122 4.59 15.97 -15.32
CA PHE A 122 4.10 14.83 -16.07
C PHE A 122 3.30 13.90 -15.14
N THR A 123 2.61 12.92 -15.71
CA THR A 123 1.84 11.96 -14.92
C THR A 123 2.51 10.60 -14.97
N ALA A 124 2.77 10.04 -13.79
CA ALA A 124 3.30 8.69 -13.62
C ALA A 124 2.19 7.73 -13.22
N TYR A 125 2.07 6.62 -13.95
CA TYR A 125 1.04 5.58 -13.77
C TYR A 125 1.65 4.30 -13.24
N VAL A 126 0.91 3.66 -12.31
CA VAL A 126 1.26 2.36 -11.72
C VAL A 126 0.04 1.45 -11.82
N ARG A 127 0.23 0.21 -12.29
CA ARG A 127 -0.84 -0.80 -12.25
C ARG A 127 -1.01 -1.33 -10.84
N LEU A 128 -2.26 -1.42 -10.39
CA LEU A 128 -2.56 -1.92 -9.05
C LEU A 128 -2.24 -3.41 -8.86
N ASP A 129 -2.26 -4.17 -9.94
CA ASP A 129 -2.06 -5.63 -9.96
C ASP A 129 -0.64 -6.06 -10.36
N SER A 130 0.30 -5.12 -10.55
CA SER A 130 1.69 -5.48 -10.84
C SER A 130 2.38 -6.05 -9.60
N ASP A 131 3.10 -7.16 -9.78
CA ASP A 131 3.92 -7.78 -8.73
C ASP A 131 5.28 -8.19 -9.33
N PRO A 132 6.38 -7.57 -8.88
CA PRO A 132 6.45 -6.44 -7.95
C PRO A 132 5.88 -5.13 -8.51
N ILE A 133 5.65 -4.15 -7.63
CA ILE A 133 5.21 -2.81 -8.05
C ILE A 133 6.23 -2.18 -9.01
N ARG A 134 5.74 -1.59 -10.09
CA ARG A 134 6.55 -0.96 -11.12
C ARG A 134 5.84 0.22 -11.78
N LEU A 135 6.61 1.12 -12.34
CA LEU A 135 6.09 2.19 -13.19
C LEU A 135 5.55 1.59 -14.50
N ASP A 136 4.29 1.83 -14.78
CA ASP A 136 3.61 1.26 -15.95
C ASP A 136 3.69 2.19 -17.16
N ASP A 137 3.40 3.45 -16.97
CA ASP A 137 3.41 4.45 -18.02
C ASP A 137 3.77 5.85 -17.50
N VAL A 138 4.23 6.71 -18.41
CA VAL A 138 4.48 8.13 -18.17
C VAL A 138 3.86 8.93 -19.31
N ILE A 139 3.08 9.94 -18.94
CA ILE A 139 2.47 10.86 -19.91
C ILE A 139 3.02 12.26 -19.66
N CYS A 140 3.80 12.75 -20.61
CA CYS A 140 4.34 14.10 -20.57
C CYS A 140 3.22 15.11 -20.80
N ALA A 141 3.25 16.23 -20.07
CA ALA A 141 2.40 17.38 -20.38
C ALA A 141 2.89 17.97 -21.70
N GLY A 142 1.95 18.12 -22.66
CA GLY A 142 2.23 18.73 -23.95
C GLY A 142 2.23 20.24 -23.87
#